data_04cb9d69dd708dc292a02049fe9ca4b4
#
_entry.id   04cb9d69dd708dc292a02049fe9ca4b4
#
_cell.length_a   1.000
_cell.length_b   1.000
_cell.length_c   1.000
_cell.angle_alpha   90.00
_cell.angle_beta   90.00
_cell.angle_gamma   90.00
#
_symmetry.space_group_name_H-M   'P 1'
#
loop_
_entity.id
_entity.type
_entity.pdbx_description
1 polymer ?
#
loop_
_entity_poly.entity_id
_entity_poly.type
_entity_poly.pdbx_seq_one_letter_code
_entity_poly.pdbx_strand_id
1 'polypeptide(L)'
;MAPKHPPHEHGLVARKPAQERTRLRFEALLDAADRLLLNDDIGKIGLYDIAGAASVPPASVYHLFPTKEAIFAALAERYLDGLRRYIVHPFDPGTVQSWPEFIMVEMDRAIEFYNDHPVMSKLFLGAHVLPEVRVVDTQNVEAASATNYERMNRIFHMPFVRCPELKFNALIGIYDGIWIMSYAKHGRITEAFARETERAALAYCSTFLPPSVPLRAPGAEEAVP
;
A
#
# COMPACT_ATOMS: atom_id res chain seq x y z
N MET A 1 -34.61 -16.78 -21.47
CA MET A 1 -34.30 -15.43 -21.92
C MET A 1 -33.63 -14.72 -20.76
N ALA A 2 -32.29 -14.67 -20.73
CA ALA A 2 -31.51 -14.11 -19.66
C ALA A 2 -31.27 -12.60 -19.90
N PRO A 3 -31.31 -11.74 -18.88
CA PRO A 3 -31.11 -10.32 -19.09
C PRO A 3 -29.60 -10.04 -19.32
N LYS A 4 -29.29 -9.52 -20.50
CA LYS A 4 -28.00 -8.92 -20.83
C LYS A 4 -27.95 -7.51 -20.25
N HIS A 5 -27.30 -7.31 -19.12
CA HIS A 5 -26.65 -6.05 -18.78
C HIS A 5 -25.34 -6.37 -18.07
N PRO A 6 -24.18 -5.99 -18.63
CA PRO A 6 -22.94 -5.98 -17.89
C PRO A 6 -23.01 -4.87 -16.83
N PRO A 7 -22.42 -5.03 -15.64
CA PRO A 7 -22.37 -3.98 -14.64
C PRO A 7 -21.58 -2.77 -15.19
N HIS A 8 -22.09 -1.58 -14.90
CA HIS A 8 -21.51 -0.30 -15.28
C HIS A 8 -20.18 -0.08 -14.57
N GLU A 9 -19.06 -0.47 -15.20
CA GLU A 9 -17.70 -0.16 -14.73
C GLU A 9 -17.23 1.29 -15.04
N HIS A 10 -18.11 2.19 -15.42
CA HIS A 10 -17.78 3.49 -15.98
C HIS A 10 -17.93 4.66 -14.99
N GLY A 11 -17.39 4.57 -13.76
CA GLY A 11 -17.50 5.70 -12.84
C GLY A 11 -16.47 5.82 -11.73
N LEU A 12 -15.66 4.81 -11.50
CA LEU A 12 -14.87 4.73 -10.26
C LEU A 12 -13.36 5.03 -10.42
N VAL A 13 -12.85 5.14 -11.65
CA VAL A 13 -11.41 5.30 -11.88
C VAL A 13 -11.08 6.74 -12.29
N ALA A 14 -10.13 7.36 -11.59
CA ALA A 14 -9.56 8.64 -11.96
C ALA A 14 -8.90 8.57 -13.35
N ARG A 15 -9.16 9.55 -14.21
CA ARG A 15 -8.51 9.64 -15.52
C ARG A 15 -7.12 10.24 -15.36
N LYS A 16 -6.08 9.41 -15.44
CA LYS A 16 -4.68 9.91 -15.46
C LYS A 16 -4.46 10.79 -16.69
N PRO A 17 -4.14 12.08 -16.51
CA PRO A 17 -4.11 13.04 -17.61
C PRO A 17 -2.81 12.96 -18.42
N ALA A 18 -2.93 13.06 -19.76
CA ALA A 18 -1.80 13.07 -20.68
C ALA A 18 -1.21 14.49 -20.89
N GLN A 19 -1.98 15.56 -20.61
CA GLN A 19 -1.53 16.94 -20.80
C GLN A 19 -1.03 17.56 -19.49
N GLU A 20 0.09 18.29 -19.54
CA GLU A 20 0.77 18.89 -18.38
C GLU A 20 -0.15 19.74 -17.49
N ARG A 21 -0.93 20.65 -18.11
CA ARG A 21 -1.86 21.52 -17.36
C ARG A 21 -2.94 20.71 -16.61
N THR A 22 -3.37 19.61 -17.18
CA THR A 22 -4.37 18.72 -16.58
C THR A 22 -3.75 17.91 -15.46
N ARG A 23 -2.49 17.48 -15.63
CA ARG A 23 -1.71 16.80 -14.59
C ARG A 23 -1.49 17.69 -13.37
N LEU A 24 -1.13 18.97 -13.55
CA LEU A 24 -0.98 19.91 -12.44
C LEU A 24 -2.27 20.09 -11.64
N ARG A 25 -3.44 20.14 -12.32
CA ARG A 25 -4.74 20.22 -11.61
C ARG A 25 -5.07 18.93 -10.87
N PHE A 26 -4.74 17.79 -11.46
CA PHE A 26 -4.93 16.48 -10.83
C PHE A 26 -4.13 16.41 -9.52
N GLU A 27 -2.85 16.74 -9.55
CA GLU A 27 -2.00 16.76 -8.35
C GLU A 27 -2.48 17.80 -7.32
N ALA A 28 -2.87 18.99 -7.76
CA ALA A 28 -3.41 20.02 -6.86
C ALA A 28 -4.67 19.55 -6.10
N LEU A 29 -5.52 18.74 -6.74
CA LEU A 29 -6.70 18.14 -6.11
C LEU A 29 -6.32 17.07 -5.09
N LEU A 30 -5.32 16.23 -5.40
CA LEU A 30 -4.80 15.25 -4.45
C LEU A 30 -4.15 15.93 -3.24
N ASP A 31 -3.36 16.98 -3.45
CA ASP A 31 -2.73 17.75 -2.38
C ASP A 31 -3.77 18.47 -1.49
N ALA A 32 -4.86 18.94 -2.09
CA ALA A 32 -5.95 19.55 -1.34
C ALA A 32 -6.69 18.51 -0.49
N ALA A 33 -6.99 17.35 -1.06
CA ALA A 33 -7.62 16.24 -0.34
C ALA A 33 -6.75 15.76 0.83
N ASP A 34 -5.44 15.67 0.60
CA ASP A 34 -4.45 15.29 1.61
C ASP A 34 -4.46 16.28 2.79
N ARG A 35 -4.35 17.60 2.52
CA ARG A 35 -4.41 18.64 3.56
C ARG A 35 -5.72 18.65 4.34
N LEU A 36 -6.85 18.42 3.67
CA LEU A 36 -8.15 18.37 4.35
C LEU A 36 -8.26 17.14 5.26
N LEU A 37 -7.77 15.97 4.81
CA LEU A 37 -7.78 14.74 5.60
C LEU A 37 -6.87 14.78 6.84
N LEU A 38 -5.89 15.68 6.90
CA LEU A 38 -5.11 15.87 8.13
C LEU A 38 -5.99 16.31 9.29
N ASN A 39 -6.99 17.16 9.05
CA ASN A 39 -7.79 17.81 10.08
C ASN A 39 -9.22 17.27 10.19
N ASP A 40 -9.76 16.71 9.12
CA ASP A 40 -11.15 16.27 9.01
C ASP A 40 -11.30 14.79 8.72
N ASP A 41 -12.47 14.26 9.06
CA ASP A 41 -12.85 12.89 8.70
C ASP A 41 -13.27 12.81 7.23
N ILE A 42 -12.94 11.68 6.57
CA ILE A 42 -13.25 11.42 5.16
C ILE A 42 -14.73 11.61 4.82
N GLY A 43 -15.63 11.32 5.76
CA GLY A 43 -17.08 11.49 5.60
C GLY A 43 -17.52 12.96 5.53
N LYS A 44 -16.80 13.89 6.16
CA LYS A 44 -17.11 15.31 6.22
C LYS A 44 -16.61 16.09 5.01
N ILE A 45 -15.62 15.58 4.28
CA ILE A 45 -15.01 16.25 3.14
C ILE A 45 -15.87 16.00 1.90
N GLY A 46 -16.32 17.07 1.25
CA GLY A 46 -17.04 17.05 -0.02
C GLY A 46 -16.16 17.38 -1.21
N LEU A 47 -16.66 17.09 -2.42
CA LEU A 47 -15.96 17.39 -3.66
C LEU A 47 -15.71 18.89 -3.84
N TYR A 48 -16.69 19.72 -3.39
CA TYR A 48 -16.56 21.19 -3.45
C TYR A 48 -15.52 21.73 -2.47
N ASP A 49 -15.34 21.12 -1.31
CA ASP A 49 -14.31 21.50 -0.35
C ASP A 49 -12.92 21.27 -0.93
N ILE A 50 -12.73 20.10 -1.59
CA ILE A 50 -11.47 19.78 -2.28
C ILE A 50 -11.24 20.74 -3.44
N ALA A 51 -12.25 21.02 -4.26
CA ALA A 51 -12.18 21.97 -5.38
C ALA A 51 -11.76 23.38 -4.90
N GLY A 52 -12.40 23.86 -3.84
CA GLY A 52 -12.10 25.17 -3.22
C GLY A 52 -10.68 25.23 -2.67
N ALA A 53 -10.26 24.21 -1.90
CA ALA A 53 -8.91 24.11 -1.33
C ALA A 53 -7.81 23.99 -2.39
N ALA A 54 -8.12 23.40 -3.56
CA ALA A 54 -7.22 23.29 -4.71
C ALA A 54 -7.23 24.53 -5.63
N SER A 55 -8.17 25.47 -5.44
CA SER A 55 -8.43 26.57 -6.37
C SER A 55 -8.70 26.10 -7.81
N VAL A 56 -9.39 24.95 -7.95
CA VAL A 56 -9.75 24.36 -9.24
C VAL A 56 -11.26 24.55 -9.47
N PRO A 57 -11.67 25.10 -10.65
CA PRO A 57 -13.10 25.27 -10.95
C PRO A 57 -13.85 23.93 -10.88
N PRO A 58 -15.07 23.89 -10.27
CA PRO A 58 -15.83 22.64 -10.10
C PRO A 58 -16.03 21.83 -11.39
N ALA A 59 -16.31 22.51 -12.52
CA ALA A 59 -16.45 21.82 -13.82
C ALA A 59 -15.18 21.05 -14.23
N SER A 60 -14.00 21.56 -13.87
CA SER A 60 -12.73 20.87 -14.12
C SER A 60 -12.52 19.69 -13.19
N VAL A 61 -13.05 19.77 -11.96
CA VAL A 61 -12.96 18.65 -11.00
C VAL A 61 -13.78 17.48 -11.48
N TYR A 62 -15.05 17.69 -11.86
CA TYR A 62 -15.92 16.62 -12.37
C TYR A 62 -15.40 15.94 -13.64
N HIS A 63 -14.60 16.68 -14.44
CA HIS A 63 -13.95 16.09 -15.61
C HIS A 63 -12.83 15.11 -15.24
N LEU A 64 -12.11 15.38 -14.13
CA LEU A 64 -10.99 14.56 -13.65
C LEU A 64 -11.45 13.45 -12.71
N PHE A 65 -12.35 13.79 -11.81
CA PHE A 65 -12.85 12.94 -10.75
C PHE A 65 -14.37 13.01 -10.69
N PRO A 66 -15.08 11.95 -11.07
CA PRO A 66 -16.53 11.96 -11.06
C PRO A 66 -17.11 12.03 -9.64
N THR A 67 -16.37 11.55 -8.64
CA THR A 67 -16.77 11.53 -7.22
C THR A 67 -15.59 11.88 -6.31
N LYS A 68 -15.87 12.22 -5.06
CA LYS A 68 -14.82 12.43 -4.05
C LYS A 68 -14.08 11.12 -3.70
N GLU A 69 -14.78 10.01 -3.76
CA GLU A 69 -14.23 8.68 -3.52
C GLU A 69 -13.13 8.35 -4.56
N ALA A 70 -13.32 8.77 -5.81
CA ALA A 70 -12.29 8.64 -6.86
C ALA A 70 -11.03 9.48 -6.54
N ILE A 71 -11.16 10.65 -5.89
CA ILE A 71 -10.01 11.44 -5.43
C ILE A 71 -9.28 10.69 -4.32
N PHE A 72 -10.02 10.16 -3.33
CA PHE A 72 -9.40 9.43 -2.21
C PHE A 72 -8.76 8.13 -2.66
N ALA A 73 -9.32 7.42 -3.65
CA ALA A 73 -8.69 6.25 -4.26
C ALA A 73 -7.38 6.62 -4.98
N ALA A 74 -7.37 7.72 -5.76
CA ALA A 74 -6.15 8.19 -6.41
C ALA A 74 -5.09 8.70 -5.40
N LEU A 75 -5.51 9.30 -4.29
CA LEU A 75 -4.63 9.67 -3.19
C LEU A 75 -4.03 8.42 -2.51
N ALA A 76 -4.84 7.38 -2.31
CA ALA A 76 -4.39 6.10 -1.80
C ALA A 76 -3.35 5.45 -2.73
N GLU A 77 -3.59 5.43 -4.06
CA GLU A 77 -2.60 4.98 -5.05
C GLU A 77 -1.27 5.74 -4.92
N ARG A 78 -1.32 7.08 -4.77
CA ARG A 78 -0.12 7.92 -4.60
C ARG A 78 0.68 7.53 -3.36
N TYR A 79 0.01 7.26 -2.24
CA TYR A 79 0.66 6.81 -1.02
C TYR A 79 1.28 5.42 -1.17
N LEU A 80 0.57 4.49 -1.79
CA LEU A 80 1.11 3.14 -2.05
C LEU A 80 2.29 3.14 -3.01
N ASP A 81 2.29 4.04 -4.01
CA ASP A 81 3.46 4.25 -4.88
C ASP A 81 4.66 4.80 -4.08
N GLY A 82 4.42 5.70 -3.12
CA GLY A 82 5.43 6.20 -2.19
C GLY A 82 5.99 5.09 -1.30
N LEU A 83 5.11 4.32 -0.67
CA LEU A 83 5.46 3.18 0.18
C LEU A 83 6.31 2.15 -0.57
N ARG A 84 5.89 1.76 -1.78
CA ARG A 84 6.66 0.81 -2.61
C ARG A 84 8.07 1.31 -2.88
N ARG A 85 8.24 2.56 -3.28
CA ARG A 85 9.57 3.16 -3.50
C ARG A 85 10.41 3.16 -2.23
N TYR A 86 9.80 3.44 -1.09
CA TYR A 86 10.47 3.46 0.21
C TYR A 86 10.92 2.07 0.66
N ILE A 87 10.06 1.07 0.55
CA ILE A 87 10.37 -0.32 0.94
C ILE A 87 11.42 -0.94 0.01
N VAL A 88 11.29 -0.71 -1.31
CA VAL A 88 12.19 -1.33 -2.31
C VAL A 88 13.59 -0.71 -2.32
N HIS A 89 13.83 0.38 -1.58
CA HIS A 89 15.16 0.95 -1.49
C HIS A 89 16.19 -0.12 -1.11
N PRO A 90 17.33 -0.23 -1.83
CA PRO A 90 18.34 -1.27 -1.57
C PRO A 90 18.73 -1.35 -0.10
N PHE A 91 18.98 -2.55 0.38
CA PHE A 91 19.62 -2.75 1.68
C PHE A 91 21.12 -2.49 1.55
N ASP A 92 21.73 -1.95 2.60
CA ASP A 92 23.20 -1.92 2.67
C ASP A 92 23.72 -3.35 2.67
N PRO A 93 24.84 -3.63 1.95
CA PRO A 93 25.47 -4.94 1.94
C PRO A 93 25.75 -5.40 3.37
N GLY A 94 25.25 -6.58 3.73
CA GLY A 94 25.44 -7.15 5.08
C GLY A 94 24.36 -6.83 6.10
N THR A 95 23.40 -5.93 5.79
CA THR A 95 22.29 -5.62 6.70
C THR A 95 21.31 -6.78 6.83
N VAL A 96 21.09 -7.56 5.76
CA VAL A 96 20.17 -8.69 5.72
C VAL A 96 20.94 -9.97 5.50
N GLN A 97 21.06 -10.78 6.57
CA GLN A 97 21.79 -12.06 6.56
C GLN A 97 20.85 -13.28 6.62
N SER A 98 19.57 -13.05 6.91
CA SER A 98 18.58 -14.11 7.05
C SER A 98 17.20 -13.62 6.59
N TRP A 99 16.32 -14.59 6.24
CA TRP A 99 14.96 -14.26 5.87
C TRP A 99 14.14 -13.58 7.00
N PRO A 100 14.33 -13.92 8.30
CA PRO A 100 13.69 -13.15 9.37
C PRO A 100 14.10 -11.67 9.36
N GLU A 101 15.39 -11.36 9.20
CA GLU A 101 15.88 -9.98 9.11
C GLU A 101 15.29 -9.25 7.90
N PHE A 102 15.17 -9.92 6.75
CA PHE A 102 14.51 -9.36 5.57
C PHE A 102 13.06 -8.93 5.90
N ILE A 103 12.28 -9.83 6.50
CA ILE A 103 10.88 -9.57 6.89
C ILE A 103 10.80 -8.41 7.88
N MET A 104 11.67 -8.38 8.89
CA MET A 104 11.69 -7.33 9.91
C MET A 104 12.02 -5.97 9.31
N VAL A 105 13.05 -5.86 8.49
CA VAL A 105 13.46 -4.60 7.87
C VAL A 105 12.37 -4.05 6.94
N GLU A 106 11.71 -4.92 6.17
CA GLU A 106 10.58 -4.49 5.32
C GLU A 106 9.38 -4.01 6.13
N MET A 107 9.05 -4.73 7.19
CA MET A 107 7.98 -4.38 8.11
C MET A 107 8.28 -3.05 8.82
N ASP A 108 9.50 -2.85 9.34
CA ASP A 108 9.90 -1.63 10.02
C ASP A 108 9.82 -0.40 9.10
N ARG A 109 10.27 -0.54 7.86
CA ARG A 109 10.13 0.51 6.83
C ARG A 109 8.66 0.84 6.56
N ALA A 110 7.80 -0.18 6.46
CA ALA A 110 6.38 0.05 6.26
C ALA A 110 5.75 0.78 7.47
N ILE A 111 6.07 0.36 8.69
CA ILE A 111 5.59 1.00 9.93
C ILE A 111 6.05 2.47 10.01
N GLU A 112 7.31 2.74 9.70
CA GLU A 112 7.86 4.09 9.66
C GLU A 112 7.09 4.94 8.67
N PHE A 113 6.91 4.45 7.43
CA PHE A 113 6.17 5.15 6.39
C PHE A 113 4.71 5.44 6.78
N TYR A 114 3.99 4.47 7.36
CA TYR A 114 2.63 4.67 7.86
C TYR A 114 2.57 5.71 8.97
N ASN A 115 3.51 5.68 9.91
CA ASN A 115 3.55 6.61 11.03
C ASN A 115 3.94 8.04 10.62
N ASP A 116 4.77 8.19 9.59
CA ASP A 116 5.18 9.48 9.03
C ASP A 116 4.10 10.09 8.11
N HIS A 117 3.12 9.28 7.67
CA HIS A 117 2.05 9.70 6.77
C HIS A 117 0.66 9.48 7.40
N PRO A 118 0.23 10.36 8.32
CA PRO A 118 -1.02 10.17 9.07
C PRO A 118 -2.27 10.10 8.19
N VAL A 119 -2.27 10.74 7.02
CA VAL A 119 -3.37 10.62 6.05
C VAL A 119 -3.42 9.22 5.44
N MET A 120 -2.27 8.63 5.12
CA MET A 120 -2.20 7.25 4.68
C MET A 120 -2.76 6.31 5.74
N SER A 121 -2.31 6.45 6.99
CA SER A 121 -2.82 5.65 8.11
C SER A 121 -4.33 5.79 8.27
N LYS A 122 -4.87 7.01 8.11
CA LYS A 122 -6.32 7.26 8.13
C LYS A 122 -7.06 6.56 6.98
N LEU A 123 -6.50 6.57 5.76
CA LEU A 123 -7.10 5.96 4.57
C LEU A 123 -7.16 4.43 4.66
N PHE A 124 -6.12 3.79 5.20
CA PHE A 124 -5.98 2.33 5.16
C PHE A 124 -6.31 1.64 6.49
N LEU A 125 -5.97 2.27 7.62
CA LEU A 125 -6.13 1.70 8.97
C LEU A 125 -7.29 2.32 9.74
N GLY A 126 -7.94 3.36 9.20
CA GLY A 126 -9.06 4.05 9.82
C GLY A 126 -10.33 3.21 9.90
N ALA A 127 -11.28 3.63 10.76
CA ALA A 127 -12.55 2.93 10.96
C ALA A 127 -13.48 2.97 9.72
N HIS A 128 -13.29 3.94 8.83
CA HIS A 128 -14.14 4.18 7.67
C HIS A 128 -13.33 4.14 6.36
N VAL A 129 -12.77 2.97 6.04
CA VAL A 129 -12.08 2.75 4.76
C VAL A 129 -13.12 2.68 3.65
N LEU A 130 -12.97 3.54 2.63
CA LEU A 130 -13.85 3.55 1.46
C LEU A 130 -13.68 2.28 0.62
N PRO A 131 -14.78 1.76 0.01
CA PRO A 131 -14.70 0.61 -0.89
C PRO A 131 -13.69 0.80 -2.01
N GLU A 132 -13.60 2.01 -2.59
CA GLU A 132 -12.67 2.36 -3.66
C GLU A 132 -11.21 2.28 -3.20
N VAL A 133 -10.92 2.74 -1.98
CA VAL A 133 -9.59 2.60 -1.36
C VAL A 133 -9.27 1.13 -1.10
N ARG A 134 -10.25 0.34 -0.65
CA ARG A 134 -10.06 -1.10 -0.43
C ARG A 134 -9.72 -1.86 -1.71
N VAL A 135 -10.31 -1.49 -2.86
CA VAL A 135 -9.96 -2.09 -4.16
C VAL A 135 -8.51 -1.79 -4.51
N VAL A 136 -8.07 -0.53 -4.37
CA VAL A 136 -6.68 -0.11 -4.61
C VAL A 136 -5.71 -0.86 -3.69
N ASP A 137 -6.06 -0.99 -2.42
CA ASP A 137 -5.29 -1.70 -1.41
C ASP A 137 -5.10 -3.19 -1.77
N THR A 138 -6.18 -3.88 -2.12
CA THR A 138 -6.13 -5.30 -2.51
C THR A 138 -5.22 -5.52 -3.72
N GLN A 139 -5.31 -4.67 -4.74
CA GLN A 139 -4.43 -4.75 -5.92
C GLN A 139 -2.97 -4.49 -5.56
N ASN A 140 -2.72 -3.55 -4.62
CA ASN A 140 -1.37 -3.29 -4.13
C ASN A 140 -0.80 -4.46 -3.33
N VAL A 141 -1.60 -5.11 -2.48
CA VAL A 141 -1.19 -6.29 -1.70
C VAL A 141 -0.74 -7.42 -2.62
N GLU A 142 -1.48 -7.70 -3.71
CA GLU A 142 -1.09 -8.70 -4.71
C GLU A 142 0.26 -8.37 -5.37
N ALA A 143 0.43 -7.12 -5.82
CA ALA A 143 1.67 -6.66 -6.44
C ALA A 143 2.86 -6.64 -5.46
N ALA A 144 2.65 -6.21 -4.22
CA ALA A 144 3.66 -6.18 -3.17
C ALA A 144 4.12 -7.59 -2.80
N SER A 145 3.18 -8.54 -2.69
CA SER A 145 3.49 -9.94 -2.37
C SER A 145 4.37 -10.61 -3.42
N ALA A 146 4.06 -10.41 -4.71
CA ALA A 146 4.89 -10.91 -5.80
C ALA A 146 6.29 -10.29 -5.75
N THR A 147 6.38 -8.97 -5.58
CA THR A 147 7.65 -8.23 -5.50
C THR A 147 8.50 -8.69 -4.32
N ASN A 148 7.91 -8.89 -3.14
CA ASN A 148 8.64 -9.32 -1.95
C ASN A 148 9.19 -10.74 -2.12
N TYR A 149 8.40 -11.66 -2.68
CA TYR A 149 8.87 -13.01 -2.97
C TYR A 149 10.03 -13.02 -3.99
N GLU A 150 9.93 -12.23 -5.07
CA GLU A 150 11.01 -12.07 -6.04
C GLU A 150 12.29 -11.50 -5.40
N ARG A 151 12.15 -10.49 -4.53
CA ARG A 151 13.31 -9.91 -3.82
C ARG A 151 13.95 -10.90 -2.88
N MET A 152 13.17 -11.71 -2.17
CA MET A 152 13.72 -12.82 -1.36
C MET A 152 14.47 -13.82 -2.24
N ASN A 153 13.94 -14.18 -3.41
CA ASN A 153 14.60 -15.08 -4.35
C ASN A 153 15.92 -14.53 -4.90
N ARG A 154 16.07 -13.21 -5.01
CA ARG A 154 17.34 -12.58 -5.43
C ARG A 154 18.41 -12.61 -4.33
N ILE A 155 17.98 -12.57 -3.07
CA ILE A 155 18.88 -12.53 -1.90
C ILE A 155 19.21 -13.93 -1.40
N PHE A 156 18.25 -14.83 -1.42
CA PHE A 156 18.34 -16.16 -0.82
C PHE A 156 18.13 -17.27 -1.84
N HIS A 157 18.71 -18.44 -1.59
CA HIS A 157 18.38 -19.69 -2.27
C HIS A 157 17.03 -20.23 -1.72
N MET A 158 15.94 -19.58 -2.08
CA MET A 158 14.62 -19.91 -1.55
C MET A 158 14.23 -21.36 -1.85
N PRO A 159 13.68 -22.10 -0.88
CA PRO A 159 13.10 -23.40 -1.12
C PRO A 159 11.85 -23.29 -2.00
N PHE A 160 11.39 -24.42 -2.52
CA PHE A 160 10.08 -24.45 -3.17
C PHE A 160 8.97 -24.10 -2.16
N VAL A 161 8.26 -23.03 -2.42
CA VAL A 161 7.10 -22.59 -1.63
C VAL A 161 5.84 -22.77 -2.47
N ARG A 162 4.93 -23.60 -2.01
CA ARG A 162 3.63 -23.77 -2.68
C ARG A 162 2.77 -22.53 -2.53
N CYS A 163 2.25 -21.97 -3.64
CA CYS A 163 1.41 -20.76 -3.66
C CYS A 163 2.05 -19.58 -2.91
N PRO A 164 3.25 -19.10 -3.32
CA PRO A 164 3.98 -18.08 -2.59
C PRO A 164 3.18 -16.78 -2.50
N GLU A 165 2.50 -16.36 -3.56
CA GLU A 165 1.65 -15.16 -3.59
C GLU A 165 0.59 -15.18 -2.48
N LEU A 166 -0.16 -16.30 -2.36
CA LEU A 166 -1.17 -16.43 -1.30
C LEU A 166 -0.55 -16.32 0.11
N LYS A 167 0.64 -16.88 0.31
CA LYS A 167 1.32 -16.83 1.62
C LYS A 167 1.78 -15.42 1.97
N PHE A 168 2.34 -14.70 1.02
CA PHE A 168 2.76 -13.32 1.24
C PHE A 168 1.56 -12.36 1.33
N ASN A 169 0.46 -12.61 0.60
CA ASN A 169 -0.80 -11.88 0.80
C ASN A 169 -1.33 -12.08 2.22
N ALA A 170 -1.33 -13.32 2.71
CA ALA A 170 -1.75 -13.63 4.08
C ALA A 170 -0.83 -12.98 5.13
N LEU A 171 0.48 -12.90 4.86
CA LEU A 171 1.44 -12.22 5.73
C LEU A 171 1.12 -10.73 5.84
N ILE A 172 0.85 -10.04 4.72
CA ILE A 172 0.44 -8.63 4.73
C ILE A 172 -0.89 -8.48 5.49
N GLY A 173 -1.85 -9.37 5.27
CA GLY A 173 -3.11 -9.36 6.01
C GLY A 173 -2.95 -9.52 7.52
N ILE A 174 -1.92 -10.24 7.99
CA ILE A 174 -1.55 -10.31 9.42
C ILE A 174 -1.08 -8.94 9.91
N TYR A 175 -0.24 -8.24 9.14
CA TYR A 175 0.22 -6.88 9.47
C TYR A 175 -0.96 -5.94 9.61
N ASP A 176 -1.80 -5.86 8.58
CA ASP A 176 -2.96 -4.98 8.53
C ASP A 176 -3.90 -5.20 9.71
N GLY A 177 -4.20 -6.45 10.03
CA GLY A 177 -5.07 -6.80 11.16
C GLY A 177 -4.55 -6.27 12.50
N ILE A 178 -3.24 -6.40 12.74
CA ILE A 178 -2.60 -5.92 13.98
C ILE A 178 -2.47 -4.40 13.96
N TRP A 179 -2.12 -3.80 12.82
CA TRP A 179 -1.93 -2.34 12.69
C TRP A 179 -3.23 -1.57 12.79
N ILE A 180 -4.35 -2.08 12.25
CA ILE A 180 -5.68 -1.53 12.43
C ILE A 180 -6.04 -1.44 13.92
N MET A 181 -5.73 -2.47 14.71
CA MET A 181 -5.97 -2.47 16.17
C MET A 181 -5.12 -1.41 16.87
N SER A 182 -3.85 -1.28 16.51
CA SER A 182 -2.96 -0.23 17.03
C SER A 182 -3.49 1.15 16.70
N TYR A 183 -3.80 1.39 15.42
CA TYR A 183 -4.28 2.68 14.94
C TYR A 183 -5.61 3.08 15.61
N ALA A 184 -6.57 2.17 15.69
CA ALA A 184 -7.86 2.43 16.34
C ALA A 184 -7.72 2.88 17.81
N LYS A 185 -6.70 2.38 18.51
CA LYS A 185 -6.46 2.68 19.93
C LYS A 185 -5.55 3.88 20.16
N HIS A 186 -4.56 4.07 19.28
CA HIS A 186 -3.44 4.98 19.52
C HIS A 186 -3.26 6.05 18.43
N GLY A 187 -4.00 5.97 17.31
CA GLY A 187 -3.84 6.84 16.14
C GLY A 187 -2.52 6.63 15.37
N ARG A 188 -1.79 5.56 15.69
CA ARG A 188 -0.50 5.18 15.09
C ARG A 188 -0.19 3.72 15.33
N ILE A 189 0.78 3.18 14.61
CA ILE A 189 1.35 1.87 14.90
C ILE A 189 2.40 2.04 16.01
N THR A 190 2.12 1.48 17.19
CA THR A 190 3.02 1.59 18.35
C THR A 190 4.05 0.46 18.36
N GLU A 191 5.17 0.67 19.05
CA GLU A 191 6.23 -0.33 19.19
C GLU A 191 5.72 -1.67 19.79
N ALA A 192 4.77 -1.62 20.73
CA ALA A 192 4.18 -2.83 21.30
C ALA A 192 3.44 -3.65 20.23
N PHE A 193 2.66 -3.01 19.35
CA PHE A 193 1.98 -3.67 18.26
C PHE A 193 2.94 -4.08 17.15
N ALA A 194 3.99 -3.31 16.87
CA ALA A 194 5.06 -3.69 15.93
C ALA A 194 5.73 -5.00 16.37
N ARG A 195 6.06 -5.16 17.66
CA ARG A 195 6.62 -6.41 18.20
C ARG A 195 5.67 -7.60 18.08
N GLU A 196 4.36 -7.40 18.27
CA GLU A 196 3.38 -8.49 18.06
C GLU A 196 3.24 -8.83 16.57
N THR A 197 3.32 -7.83 15.68
CA THR A 197 3.35 -8.08 14.23
C THR A 197 4.57 -8.90 13.84
N GLU A 198 5.75 -8.55 14.35
CA GLU A 198 7.00 -9.31 14.13
C GLU A 198 6.84 -10.78 14.57
N ARG A 199 6.37 -11.03 15.79
CA ARG A 199 6.15 -12.38 16.30
C ARG A 199 5.19 -13.18 15.43
N ALA A 200 4.06 -12.58 15.05
CA ALA A 200 3.07 -13.23 14.21
C ALA A 200 3.61 -13.52 12.80
N ALA A 201 4.33 -12.56 12.23
CA ALA A 201 4.97 -12.66 10.91
C ALA A 201 5.98 -13.81 10.86
N LEU A 202 6.92 -13.84 11.81
CA LEU A 202 7.96 -14.86 11.86
C LEU A 202 7.37 -16.25 12.15
N ALA A 203 6.39 -16.34 13.06
CA ALA A 203 5.68 -17.58 13.32
C ALA A 203 4.96 -18.09 12.08
N TYR A 204 4.26 -17.23 11.37
CA TYR A 204 3.58 -17.59 10.12
C TYR A 204 4.56 -18.03 9.03
N CYS A 205 5.60 -17.26 8.77
CA CYS A 205 6.62 -17.61 7.77
C CYS A 205 7.33 -18.93 8.09
N SER A 206 7.57 -19.24 9.36
CA SER A 206 8.14 -20.53 9.82
C SER A 206 7.28 -21.74 9.49
N THR A 207 6.01 -21.58 9.11
CA THR A 207 5.15 -22.68 8.66
C THR A 207 5.51 -23.18 7.25
N PHE A 208 6.27 -22.40 6.47
CA PHE A 208 6.61 -22.75 5.09
C PHE A 208 8.07 -22.41 4.72
N LEU A 209 8.82 -21.71 5.56
CA LEU A 209 10.25 -21.47 5.39
C LEU A 209 11.03 -22.27 6.46
N PRO A 210 12.17 -22.86 6.09
CA PRO A 210 13.04 -23.51 7.06
C PRO A 210 13.70 -22.46 7.98
N PRO A 211 14.24 -22.85 9.13
CA PRO A 211 14.90 -21.95 10.07
C PRO A 211 16.01 -21.12 9.45
N SER A 212 16.70 -21.63 8.44
CA SER A 212 17.71 -20.91 7.70
C SER A 212 17.58 -21.17 6.20
N VAL A 213 17.81 -20.12 5.41
CA VAL A 213 17.88 -20.17 3.94
C VAL A 213 19.22 -19.56 3.53
N PRO A 214 20.05 -20.24 2.73
CA PRO A 214 21.36 -19.74 2.34
C PRO A 214 21.26 -18.45 1.51
N LEU A 215 22.17 -17.53 1.75
CA LEU A 215 22.34 -16.34 0.90
C LEU A 215 22.89 -16.71 -0.48
N ARG A 216 22.46 -15.99 -1.50
CA ARG A 216 23.10 -16.01 -2.82
C ARG A 216 24.41 -15.23 -2.78
N ALA A 217 25.40 -15.66 -3.57
CA ALA A 217 26.63 -14.89 -3.73
C ALA A 217 26.31 -13.52 -4.39
N PRO A 218 26.94 -12.43 -3.95
CA PRO A 218 26.78 -11.13 -4.62
C PRO A 218 27.16 -11.25 -6.12
N GLY A 219 26.28 -10.80 -7.02
CA GLY A 219 26.55 -10.80 -8.47
C GLY A 219 26.21 -12.08 -9.23
N ALA A 220 25.60 -13.08 -8.62
CA ALA A 220 25.01 -14.20 -9.32
C ALA A 220 23.67 -13.78 -9.98
N GLU A 221 23.75 -12.92 -11.02
CA GLU A 221 22.62 -12.77 -11.95
C GLU A 221 22.44 -14.12 -12.67
N GLU A 222 21.20 -14.61 -12.70
CA GLU A 222 20.85 -15.86 -13.35
C GLU A 222 21.36 -15.87 -14.79
N ALA A 223 22.27 -16.79 -15.07
CA ALA A 223 22.35 -17.35 -16.40
C ALA A 223 21.01 -18.10 -16.62
N VAL A 224 20.05 -17.44 -17.23
CA VAL A 224 18.81 -18.06 -17.73
C VAL A 224 19.26 -19.05 -18.82
N PRO A 225 18.89 -20.35 -18.71
CA PRO A 225 19.13 -21.32 -19.73
C PRO A 225 18.28 -21.09 -20.98
#